data_da114702b4b2eeee1d058e80e00ec40f
#
_entry.id   da114702b4b2eeee1d058e80e00ec40f
#
_cell.length_a   1.000
_cell.length_b   1.000
_cell.length_c   1.000
_cell.angle_alpha   90.00
_cell.angle_beta   90.00
_cell.angle_gamma   90.00
#
_symmetry.space_group_name_H-M   'P 1'
#
loop_
_entity.id
_entity.type
_entity.pdbx_description
1 polymer ?
#
loop_
_entity_poly.entity_id
_entity_poly.type
_entity_poly.pdbx_seq_one_letter_code
_entity_poly.pdbx_strand_id
1 'polypeptide(L)'
;MEPPASESLAERYSRLAGEEFAPRNVDVVLRALDGGIAGAALAATLPLLTAIAVAVRVAAGKPVLYRGKRVGRAGEIFTMYKFRTLAPDAEDRLGPFLMTELSRRTEAEVTGIGRILRATQLDELPQLINVVKGDMSIVGPRPIRPAFFEELCAEIPQYWQRLVVRPGLTGFAQTRMAREESWADKLAHDLEYIADRSVTLYFRVMLATAWRILRRCARAALGRPATV
;
A
#
# COMPACT_ATOMS: atom_id res chain seq x y z
N MET A 1 7.75 -30.62 2.50
CA MET A 1 7.56 -30.95 1.07
C MET A 1 8.07 -29.72 0.32
N GLU A 2 9.24 -29.80 -0.35
CA GLU A 2 9.73 -28.70 -1.15
C GLU A 2 8.79 -28.46 -2.34
N PRO A 3 8.43 -27.21 -2.64
CA PRO A 3 7.59 -26.91 -3.79
C PRO A 3 8.31 -27.28 -5.09
N PRO A 4 7.58 -27.71 -6.12
CA PRO A 4 8.18 -27.98 -7.41
C PRO A 4 8.83 -26.71 -7.96
N ALA A 5 10.01 -26.81 -8.54
CA ALA A 5 10.86 -25.70 -8.99
C ALA A 5 10.24 -24.77 -10.07
N SER A 6 8.99 -25.00 -10.46
CA SER A 6 8.24 -24.24 -11.47
C SER A 6 6.94 -23.60 -10.96
N GLU A 7 6.59 -23.76 -9.68
CA GLU A 7 5.34 -23.20 -9.14
C GLU A 7 5.47 -21.68 -9.01
N SER A 8 4.56 -20.92 -9.64
CA SER A 8 4.51 -19.47 -9.48
C SER A 8 4.10 -19.07 -8.07
N LEU A 9 4.52 -17.88 -7.62
CA LEU A 9 4.14 -17.33 -6.32
C LEU A 9 2.60 -17.30 -6.14
N ALA A 10 1.87 -16.95 -7.21
CA ALA A 10 0.42 -16.93 -7.22
C ALA A 10 -0.18 -18.33 -7.01
N GLU A 11 0.31 -19.35 -7.70
CA GLU A 11 -0.17 -20.73 -7.56
C GLU A 11 0.06 -21.27 -6.14
N ARG A 12 1.27 -21.07 -5.62
CA ARG A 12 1.64 -21.50 -4.26
C ARG A 12 0.72 -20.88 -3.21
N TYR A 13 0.56 -19.57 -3.20
CA TYR A 13 -0.22 -18.89 -2.17
C TYR A 13 -1.74 -18.98 -2.39
N SER A 14 -2.21 -19.12 -3.63
CA SER A 14 -3.61 -19.39 -3.92
C SER A 14 -4.05 -20.72 -3.34
N ARG A 15 -3.22 -21.76 -3.47
CA ARG A 15 -3.47 -23.07 -2.88
C ARG A 15 -3.56 -22.99 -1.35
N LEU A 16 -2.52 -22.43 -0.70
CA LEU A 16 -2.49 -22.30 0.75
C LEU A 16 -3.66 -21.45 1.29
N ALA A 17 -4.00 -20.36 0.63
CA ALA A 17 -5.12 -19.51 1.03
C ALA A 17 -6.49 -20.20 0.84
N GLY A 18 -6.64 -21.04 -0.18
CA GLY A 18 -7.87 -21.79 -0.43
C GLY A 18 -8.11 -22.90 0.61
N GLU A 19 -7.04 -23.48 1.14
CA GLU A 19 -7.11 -24.54 2.16
C GLU A 19 -7.44 -23.99 3.56
N GLU A 20 -6.92 -22.82 3.93
CA GLU A 20 -7.03 -22.30 5.30
C GLU A 20 -8.13 -21.24 5.49
N PHE A 21 -8.53 -20.53 4.44
CA PHE A 21 -9.39 -19.35 4.59
C PHE A 21 -10.56 -19.30 3.60
N ALA A 22 -11.73 -19.72 4.05
CA ALA A 22 -12.96 -19.61 3.28
C ALA A 22 -13.34 -18.13 3.02
N PRO A 23 -13.82 -17.78 1.82
CA PRO A 23 -14.39 -16.47 1.54
C PRO A 23 -15.56 -16.18 2.49
N ARG A 24 -15.63 -14.95 3.03
CA ARG A 24 -16.71 -14.52 3.91
C ARG A 24 -17.69 -13.63 3.14
N ASN A 25 -18.97 -13.70 3.47
CA ASN A 25 -19.99 -12.85 2.85
C ASN A 25 -19.68 -11.35 2.98
N VAL A 26 -19.00 -10.94 4.07
CA VAL A 26 -18.56 -9.56 4.26
C VAL A 26 -17.58 -9.11 3.16
N ASP A 27 -16.82 -10.02 2.56
CA ASP A 27 -15.83 -9.68 1.51
C ASP A 27 -16.52 -9.14 0.24
N VAL A 28 -17.73 -9.61 -0.06
CA VAL A 28 -18.55 -9.09 -1.18
C VAL A 28 -19.03 -7.67 -0.89
N VAL A 29 -19.50 -7.43 0.35
CA VAL A 29 -19.95 -6.10 0.78
C VAL A 29 -18.79 -5.11 0.78
N LEU A 30 -17.64 -5.49 1.35
CA LEU A 30 -16.45 -4.65 1.37
C LEU A 30 -15.98 -4.35 -0.06
N ARG A 31 -16.05 -5.30 -0.97
CA ARG A 31 -15.70 -5.07 -2.38
C ARG A 31 -16.62 -4.08 -3.08
N ALA A 32 -17.93 -4.16 -2.82
CA ALA A 32 -18.88 -3.18 -3.35
C ALA A 32 -18.61 -1.77 -2.80
N LEU A 33 -18.31 -1.66 -1.50
CA LEU A 33 -17.91 -0.40 -0.86
C LEU A 33 -16.61 0.14 -1.47
N ASP A 34 -15.60 -0.70 -1.65
CA ASP A 34 -14.33 -0.33 -2.30
C ASP A 34 -14.58 0.30 -3.68
N GLY A 35 -15.36 -0.38 -4.53
CA GLY A 35 -15.65 0.10 -5.88
C GLY A 35 -16.41 1.43 -5.90
N GLY A 36 -17.45 1.54 -5.05
CA GLY A 36 -18.28 2.74 -4.95
C GLY A 36 -17.50 3.94 -4.40
N ILE A 37 -16.83 3.74 -3.25
CA ILE A 37 -16.08 4.82 -2.58
C ILE A 37 -14.86 5.25 -3.42
N ALA A 38 -14.06 4.29 -3.92
CA ALA A 38 -12.89 4.61 -4.72
C ALA A 38 -13.27 5.25 -6.06
N GLY A 39 -14.36 4.80 -6.71
CA GLY A 39 -14.87 5.41 -7.93
C GLY A 39 -15.31 6.86 -7.72
N ALA A 40 -16.10 7.10 -6.67
CA ALA A 40 -16.55 8.44 -6.30
C ALA A 40 -15.35 9.34 -5.93
N ALA A 41 -14.42 8.84 -5.12
CA ALA A 41 -13.22 9.57 -4.74
C ALA A 41 -12.33 9.91 -5.95
N LEU A 42 -12.15 8.96 -6.88
CA LEU A 42 -11.39 9.18 -8.11
C LEU A 42 -12.02 10.27 -8.98
N ALA A 43 -13.34 10.24 -9.16
CA ALA A 43 -14.07 11.26 -9.91
C ALA A 43 -13.97 12.64 -9.24
N ALA A 44 -14.17 12.73 -7.93
CA ALA A 44 -14.08 13.98 -7.18
C ALA A 44 -12.66 14.57 -7.15
N THR A 45 -11.63 13.73 -7.12
CA THR A 45 -10.22 14.17 -7.07
C THR A 45 -9.59 14.33 -8.44
N LEU A 46 -10.28 14.08 -9.55
CA LEU A 46 -9.74 14.15 -10.90
C LEU A 46 -9.07 15.51 -11.24
N PRO A 47 -9.66 16.67 -10.91
CA PRO A 47 -8.98 17.98 -11.12
C PRO A 47 -7.67 18.09 -10.35
N LEU A 48 -7.67 17.64 -9.09
CA LEU A 48 -6.48 17.63 -8.23
C LEU A 48 -5.41 16.66 -8.79
N LEU A 49 -5.79 15.46 -9.20
CA LEU A 49 -4.90 14.49 -9.83
C LEU A 49 -4.24 15.08 -11.09
N THR A 50 -5.00 15.80 -11.92
CA THR A 50 -4.49 16.48 -13.11
C THR A 50 -3.50 17.57 -12.73
N ALA A 51 -3.83 18.43 -11.76
CA ALA A 51 -2.94 19.48 -11.29
C ALA A 51 -1.62 18.91 -10.73
N ILE A 52 -1.69 17.85 -9.92
CA ILE A 52 -0.49 17.16 -9.40
C ILE A 52 0.32 16.54 -10.55
N ALA A 53 -0.34 15.92 -11.53
CA ALA A 53 0.35 15.32 -12.69
C ALA A 53 1.14 16.40 -13.47
N VAL A 54 0.54 17.57 -13.70
CA VAL A 54 1.21 18.70 -14.34
C VAL A 54 2.38 19.20 -13.49
N ALA A 55 2.18 19.39 -12.18
CA ALA A 55 3.23 19.83 -11.25
C ALA A 55 4.42 18.86 -11.23
N VAL A 56 4.18 17.55 -11.15
CA VAL A 56 5.23 16.52 -11.23
C VAL A 56 5.92 16.55 -12.59
N ARG A 57 5.15 16.72 -13.68
CA ARG A 57 5.70 16.77 -15.04
C ARG A 57 6.64 17.95 -15.24
N VAL A 58 6.29 19.11 -14.69
CA VAL A 58 7.09 20.34 -14.79
C VAL A 58 8.31 20.29 -13.87
N ALA A 59 8.11 19.89 -12.60
CA ALA A 59 9.16 19.94 -11.59
C ALA A 59 10.16 18.76 -11.65
N ALA A 60 9.71 17.60 -12.09
CA ALA A 60 10.52 16.37 -12.05
C ALA A 60 10.60 15.63 -13.40
N GLY A 61 9.90 16.08 -14.45
CA GLY A 61 9.95 15.47 -15.78
C GLY A 61 9.12 14.19 -15.93
N LYS A 62 9.40 13.36 -16.93
CA LYS A 62 8.77 12.03 -17.16
C LYS A 62 9.56 10.93 -16.45
N PRO A 63 8.89 9.81 -16.07
CA PRO A 63 7.45 9.57 -16.04
C PRO A 63 6.76 10.29 -14.88
N VAL A 64 5.47 10.62 -14.99
CA VAL A 64 4.67 11.26 -13.94
C VAL A 64 4.25 10.25 -12.87
N LEU A 65 3.89 9.05 -13.31
CA LEU A 65 3.48 7.96 -12.42
C LEU A 65 4.61 6.96 -12.22
N TYR A 66 4.82 6.60 -10.99
CA TYR A 66 5.56 5.42 -10.60
C TYR A 66 4.69 4.18 -10.76
N ARG A 67 5.27 3.09 -11.24
CA ARG A 67 4.63 1.79 -11.49
C ARG A 67 5.46 0.69 -10.85
N GLY A 68 5.09 0.29 -9.65
CA GLY A 68 5.83 -0.74 -8.91
C GLY A 68 5.06 -2.05 -8.81
N LYS A 69 5.73 -3.18 -9.01
CA LYS A 69 5.14 -4.51 -8.79
C LYS A 69 4.92 -4.75 -7.30
N ARG A 70 3.76 -5.33 -6.97
CA ARG A 70 3.38 -5.68 -5.59
C ARG A 70 2.70 -7.03 -5.56
N VAL A 71 2.81 -7.70 -4.42
CA VAL A 71 2.08 -8.94 -4.15
C VAL A 71 0.66 -8.59 -3.72
N GLY A 72 -0.31 -9.13 -4.41
CA GLY A 72 -1.74 -8.98 -4.18
C GLY A 72 -2.36 -10.18 -3.46
N ARG A 73 -3.69 -10.25 -3.49
CA ARG A 73 -4.45 -11.38 -2.96
C ARG A 73 -4.01 -12.67 -3.65
N ALA A 74 -3.95 -13.76 -2.89
CA ALA A 74 -3.55 -15.09 -3.37
C ALA A 74 -2.18 -15.13 -4.08
N GLY A 75 -1.27 -14.16 -3.79
CA GLY A 75 0.05 -14.11 -4.41
C GLY A 75 0.10 -13.50 -5.81
N GLU A 76 -1.03 -13.06 -6.39
CA GLU A 76 -1.05 -12.43 -7.70
C GLU A 76 -0.22 -11.16 -7.73
N ILE A 77 0.61 -10.99 -8.76
CA ILE A 77 1.44 -9.80 -8.92
C ILE A 77 0.67 -8.74 -9.72
N PHE A 78 0.46 -7.58 -9.09
CA PHE A 78 -0.17 -6.44 -9.75
C PHE A 78 0.75 -5.23 -9.84
N THR A 79 0.41 -4.27 -10.69
CA THR A 79 1.12 -2.99 -10.83
C THR A 79 0.43 -1.92 -9.99
N MET A 80 1.08 -1.46 -8.93
CA MET A 80 0.63 -0.36 -8.08
C MET A 80 1.02 0.99 -8.69
N TYR A 81 0.06 1.93 -8.72
CA TYR A 81 0.26 3.28 -9.25
C TYR A 81 0.45 4.30 -8.13
N LYS A 82 1.47 5.16 -8.25
CA LYS A 82 1.67 6.35 -7.40
C LYS A 82 2.15 7.52 -8.24
N PHE A 83 2.02 8.74 -7.76
CA PHE A 83 2.82 9.82 -8.35
C PHE A 83 4.29 9.60 -8.04
N ARG A 84 5.15 9.91 -9.01
CA ARG A 84 6.59 9.80 -8.82
C ARG A 84 7.08 10.89 -7.88
N THR A 85 7.73 10.48 -6.81
CA THR A 85 8.28 11.36 -5.77
C THR A 85 9.80 11.34 -5.74
N LEU A 86 10.43 10.38 -6.43
CA LEU A 86 11.87 10.22 -6.52
C LEU A 86 12.42 10.79 -7.83
N ALA A 87 13.71 11.09 -7.82
CA ALA A 87 14.46 11.47 -9.01
C ALA A 87 14.35 10.38 -10.12
N PRO A 88 14.53 10.72 -11.40
CA PRO A 88 14.66 9.73 -12.46
C PRO A 88 15.76 8.72 -12.12
N ASP A 89 15.52 7.45 -12.46
CA ASP A 89 16.47 6.33 -12.26
C ASP A 89 16.92 6.10 -10.81
N ALA A 90 16.20 6.69 -9.84
CA ALA A 90 16.48 6.50 -8.41
C ALA A 90 16.34 5.03 -7.98
N GLU A 91 15.41 4.27 -8.58
CA GLU A 91 15.24 2.85 -8.25
C GLU A 91 16.47 2.01 -8.64
N ASP A 92 17.08 2.31 -9.78
CA ASP A 92 18.30 1.62 -10.23
C ASP A 92 19.48 1.93 -9.29
N ARG A 93 19.58 3.18 -8.81
CA ARG A 93 20.59 3.59 -7.83
C ARG A 93 20.33 3.06 -6.43
N LEU A 94 19.05 2.92 -6.06
CA LEU A 94 18.67 2.41 -4.74
C LEU A 94 18.91 0.91 -4.60
N GLY A 95 18.93 0.17 -5.70
CA GLY A 95 19.19 -1.27 -5.70
C GLY A 95 18.20 -2.09 -4.85
N PRO A 96 18.54 -3.34 -4.53
CA PRO A 96 17.69 -4.27 -3.80
C PRO A 96 17.76 -4.11 -2.27
N PHE A 97 18.21 -2.98 -1.75
CA PHE A 97 18.36 -2.76 -0.31
C PHE A 97 17.03 -2.85 0.45
N LEU A 98 17.13 -3.33 1.68
CA LEU A 98 16.01 -3.60 2.55
C LEU A 98 15.96 -2.63 3.74
N MET A 99 14.72 -2.37 4.22
CA MET A 99 14.44 -1.77 5.51
C MET A 99 15.03 -0.35 5.72
N THR A 100 15.81 -0.18 6.78
CA THR A 100 16.31 1.12 7.26
C THR A 100 17.25 1.78 6.26
N GLU A 101 18.13 1.01 5.64
CA GLU A 101 19.06 1.52 4.64
C GLU A 101 18.34 1.99 3.38
N LEU A 102 17.34 1.23 2.90
CA LEU A 102 16.50 1.66 1.79
C LEU A 102 15.76 2.96 2.13
N SER A 103 15.23 3.10 3.34
CA SER A 103 14.53 4.31 3.77
C SER A 103 15.46 5.53 3.75
N ARG A 104 16.66 5.41 4.30
CA ARG A 104 17.67 6.49 4.34
C ARG A 104 18.10 6.90 2.94
N ARG A 105 18.44 5.95 2.07
CA ARG A 105 18.84 6.21 0.69
C ARG A 105 17.71 6.80 -0.13
N THR A 106 16.48 6.31 0.06
CA THR A 106 15.28 6.83 -0.61
C THR A 106 15.07 8.30 -0.27
N GLU A 107 15.35 8.75 0.96
CA GLU A 107 15.15 10.13 1.40
C GLU A 107 16.06 11.11 0.62
N ALA A 108 17.27 10.70 0.31
CA ALA A 108 18.20 11.50 -0.48
C ALA A 108 17.76 11.69 -1.95
N GLU A 109 16.99 10.75 -2.48
CA GLU A 109 16.49 10.78 -3.86
C GLU A 109 15.13 11.48 -4.00
N VAL A 110 14.51 11.95 -2.90
CA VAL A 110 13.19 12.58 -2.94
C VAL A 110 13.28 13.98 -3.56
N THR A 111 12.51 14.20 -4.63
CA THR A 111 12.39 15.51 -5.29
C THR A 111 11.70 16.55 -4.40
N GLY A 112 11.87 17.84 -4.69
CA GLY A 112 11.20 18.91 -3.93
C GLY A 112 9.67 18.75 -3.92
N ILE A 113 9.05 18.52 -5.07
CA ILE A 113 7.62 18.21 -5.17
C ILE A 113 7.27 16.89 -4.49
N GLY A 114 8.16 15.90 -4.56
CA GLY A 114 7.99 14.60 -3.92
C GLY A 114 7.88 14.70 -2.40
N ARG A 115 8.62 15.61 -1.75
CA ARG A 115 8.52 15.86 -0.31
C ARG A 115 7.12 16.33 0.09
N ILE A 116 6.55 17.27 -0.67
CA ILE A 116 5.19 17.78 -0.41
C ILE A 116 4.17 16.65 -0.58
N LEU A 117 4.26 15.89 -1.68
CA LEU A 117 3.33 14.79 -1.97
C LEU A 117 3.40 13.71 -0.89
N ARG A 118 4.59 13.31 -0.42
CA ARG A 118 4.76 12.32 0.66
C ARG A 118 4.26 12.83 2.02
N ALA A 119 4.52 14.11 2.34
CA ALA A 119 4.05 14.70 3.58
C ALA A 119 2.51 14.73 3.68
N THR A 120 1.84 14.94 2.55
CA THR A 120 0.38 15.00 2.42
C THR A 120 -0.25 13.65 2.04
N GLN A 121 0.55 12.63 1.71
CA GLN A 121 0.12 11.33 1.15
C GLN A 121 -0.64 11.44 -0.20
N LEU A 122 -0.58 12.59 -0.87
CA LEU A 122 -1.22 12.80 -2.18
C LEU A 122 -0.55 11.97 -3.29
N ASP A 123 0.69 11.53 -3.09
CA ASP A 123 1.36 10.59 -4.00
C ASP A 123 0.64 9.24 -4.12
N GLU A 124 -0.16 8.86 -3.14
CA GLU A 124 -0.89 7.59 -3.10
C GLU A 124 -2.27 7.64 -3.79
N LEU A 125 -2.79 8.82 -4.13
CA LEU A 125 -4.11 8.95 -4.79
C LEU A 125 -4.29 8.10 -6.06
N PRO A 126 -3.29 7.93 -6.96
CA PRO A 126 -3.45 7.06 -8.11
C PRO A 126 -3.73 5.59 -7.78
N GLN A 127 -3.48 5.13 -6.55
CA GLN A 127 -3.84 3.77 -6.12
C GLN A 127 -5.37 3.54 -6.08
N LEU A 128 -6.19 4.60 -6.05
CA LEU A 128 -7.64 4.48 -6.23
C LEU A 128 -7.99 3.75 -7.53
N ILE A 129 -7.17 3.88 -8.58
CA ILE A 129 -7.30 3.12 -9.83
C ILE A 129 -7.14 1.62 -9.56
N ASN A 130 -6.17 1.22 -8.71
CA ASN A 130 -5.98 -0.17 -8.33
C ASN A 130 -7.17 -0.72 -7.52
N VAL A 131 -7.77 0.13 -6.65
CA VAL A 131 -8.96 -0.25 -5.89
C VAL A 131 -10.15 -0.47 -6.83
N VAL A 132 -10.40 0.45 -7.78
CA VAL A 132 -11.48 0.30 -8.78
C VAL A 132 -11.28 -0.95 -9.62
N LYS A 133 -10.06 -1.22 -10.08
CA LYS A 133 -9.71 -2.43 -10.85
C LYS A 133 -9.89 -3.73 -10.04
N GLY A 134 -9.82 -3.68 -8.72
CA GLY A 134 -9.89 -4.86 -7.85
C GLY A 134 -8.55 -5.46 -7.45
N ASP A 135 -7.45 -4.84 -7.83
CA ASP A 135 -6.11 -5.23 -7.38
C ASP A 135 -5.93 -4.96 -5.88
N MET A 136 -6.59 -3.90 -5.38
CA MET A 136 -6.50 -3.43 -4.00
C MET A 136 -7.90 -3.21 -3.38
N SER A 137 -7.93 -3.08 -2.06
CA SER A 137 -9.02 -2.57 -1.23
C SER A 137 -8.63 -1.19 -0.67
N ILE A 138 -9.60 -0.41 -0.19
CA ILE A 138 -9.29 0.80 0.59
C ILE A 138 -8.64 0.40 1.91
N VAL A 139 -9.17 -0.62 2.60
CA VAL A 139 -8.64 -1.11 3.87
C VAL A 139 -8.12 -2.54 3.72
N GLY A 140 -6.88 -2.76 4.10
CA GLY A 140 -6.22 -4.08 4.05
C GLY A 140 -4.75 -4.01 4.41
N PRO A 141 -4.06 -5.14 4.42
CA PRO A 141 -2.61 -5.20 4.62
C PRO A 141 -1.83 -4.35 3.61
N ARG A 142 -0.75 -3.69 4.05
CA ARG A 142 0.06 -2.86 3.13
C ARG A 142 0.68 -3.71 2.00
N PRO A 143 0.57 -3.30 0.71
CA PRO A 143 1.16 -4.03 -0.40
C PRO A 143 2.70 -4.01 -0.35
N ILE A 144 3.34 -5.15 -0.57
CA ILE A 144 4.79 -5.36 -0.45
C ILE A 144 5.37 -5.77 -1.80
N ARG A 145 6.65 -5.43 -2.04
CA ARG A 145 7.42 -5.85 -3.22
C ARG A 145 7.64 -7.36 -3.21
N PRO A 146 7.60 -8.07 -4.36
CA PRO A 146 7.76 -9.53 -4.39
C PRO A 146 9.03 -10.03 -3.68
N ALA A 147 10.20 -9.53 -4.05
CA ALA A 147 11.46 -9.95 -3.43
C ALA A 147 11.46 -9.77 -1.90
N PHE A 148 10.93 -8.63 -1.41
CA PHE A 148 10.85 -8.39 0.03
C PHE A 148 9.80 -9.28 0.72
N PHE A 149 8.72 -9.62 0.02
CA PHE A 149 7.72 -10.55 0.54
C PHE A 149 8.30 -11.97 0.72
N GLU A 150 9.09 -12.44 -0.23
CA GLU A 150 9.77 -13.74 -0.15
C GLU A 150 10.74 -13.81 1.04
N GLU A 151 11.52 -12.75 1.27
CA GLU A 151 12.39 -12.67 2.45
C GLU A 151 11.61 -12.71 3.76
N LEU A 152 10.51 -11.93 3.85
CA LEU A 152 9.66 -11.95 5.03
C LEU A 152 9.00 -13.31 5.26
N CYS A 153 8.64 -14.04 4.21
CA CYS A 153 8.14 -15.40 4.35
C CYS A 153 9.22 -16.41 4.79
N ALA A 154 10.50 -16.14 4.47
CA ALA A 154 11.61 -16.96 4.97
C ALA A 154 11.88 -16.73 6.46
N GLU A 155 11.76 -15.48 6.93
CA GLU A 155 11.93 -15.12 8.35
C GLU A 155 10.69 -15.45 9.20
N ILE A 156 9.49 -15.22 8.64
CA ILE A 156 8.19 -15.39 9.32
C ILE A 156 7.34 -16.33 8.45
N PRO A 157 7.34 -17.63 8.69
CA PRO A 157 6.67 -18.62 7.83
C PRO A 157 5.17 -18.34 7.60
N GLN A 158 4.48 -17.69 8.56
CA GLN A 158 3.05 -17.34 8.46
C GLN A 158 2.79 -16.04 7.69
N TYR A 159 3.82 -15.33 7.21
CA TYR A 159 3.67 -14.01 6.60
C TYR A 159 2.77 -14.00 5.34
N TRP A 160 2.70 -15.13 4.64
CA TRP A 160 1.82 -15.32 3.49
C TRP A 160 0.31 -15.23 3.84
N GLN A 161 -0.09 -15.51 5.10
CA GLN A 161 -1.50 -15.51 5.51
C GLN A 161 -2.19 -14.16 5.29
N ARG A 162 -1.44 -13.08 5.22
CA ARG A 162 -1.95 -11.75 4.88
C ARG A 162 -2.50 -11.63 3.45
N LEU A 163 -2.15 -12.57 2.56
CA LEU A 163 -2.59 -12.59 1.16
C LEU A 163 -4.02 -13.15 0.96
N VAL A 164 -4.67 -13.57 2.02
CA VAL A 164 -6.07 -14.03 2.01
C VAL A 164 -7.04 -12.91 1.59
N VAL A 165 -6.72 -11.67 1.92
CA VAL A 165 -7.46 -10.48 1.53
C VAL A 165 -6.67 -9.63 0.54
N ARG A 166 -7.36 -8.68 -0.14
CA ARG A 166 -6.68 -7.70 -0.98
C ARG A 166 -5.82 -6.77 -0.15
N PRO A 167 -4.64 -6.36 -0.65
CA PRO A 167 -3.85 -5.33 -0.01
C PRO A 167 -4.61 -3.99 0.01
N GLY A 168 -4.39 -3.20 1.07
CA GLY A 168 -5.10 -1.95 1.30
C GLY A 168 -4.32 -0.69 0.92
N LEU A 169 -5.06 0.35 0.55
CA LEU A 169 -4.55 1.73 0.47
C LEU A 169 -4.18 2.22 1.87
N THR A 170 -5.00 1.88 2.86
CA THR A 170 -4.70 1.98 4.29
C THR A 170 -4.92 0.66 5.00
N GLY A 171 -4.45 0.51 6.23
CA GLY A 171 -4.56 -0.73 6.98
C GLY A 171 -4.57 -0.54 8.49
N PHE A 172 -5.00 -1.59 9.17
CA PHE A 172 -5.15 -1.61 10.60
C PHE A 172 -3.79 -1.45 11.31
N ALA A 173 -2.79 -2.19 10.87
CA ALA A 173 -1.41 -2.01 11.32
C ALA A 173 -0.93 -0.56 11.11
N GLN A 174 -1.19 0.03 9.95
CA GLN A 174 -0.77 1.39 9.64
C GLN A 174 -1.43 2.47 10.50
N THR A 175 -2.61 2.22 11.06
CA THR A 175 -3.33 3.18 11.91
C THR A 175 -2.95 3.09 13.39
N ARG A 176 -2.43 1.94 13.83
CA ARG A 176 -2.11 1.66 15.24
C ARG A 176 -0.62 1.73 15.57
N MET A 177 0.24 1.47 14.59
CA MET A 177 1.66 1.22 14.82
C MET A 177 2.56 2.33 14.31
N ALA A 178 3.68 2.55 14.98
CA ALA A 178 4.78 3.35 14.47
C ALA A 178 5.47 2.63 13.29
N ARG A 179 6.13 3.41 12.43
CA ARG A 179 6.78 2.89 11.22
C ARG A 179 7.93 1.92 11.53
N GLU A 180 8.54 2.06 12.69
CA GLU A 180 9.76 1.37 13.13
C GLU A 180 9.50 0.04 13.85
N GLU A 181 8.23 -0.33 14.07
CA GLU A 181 7.88 -1.58 14.74
C GLU A 181 8.16 -2.80 13.86
N SER A 182 8.31 -3.98 14.52
CA SER A 182 8.72 -5.22 13.87
C SER A 182 7.71 -5.69 12.81
N TRP A 183 8.17 -6.48 11.86
CA TRP A 183 7.31 -7.08 10.84
C TRP A 183 6.37 -8.14 11.40
N ALA A 184 6.78 -8.80 12.51
CA ALA A 184 5.93 -9.74 13.23
C ALA A 184 4.72 -9.03 13.87
N ASP A 185 4.94 -7.87 14.50
CA ASP A 185 3.85 -7.08 15.10
C ASP A 185 2.92 -6.53 14.01
N LYS A 186 3.48 -6.06 12.87
CA LYS A 186 2.67 -5.63 11.72
C LYS A 186 1.82 -6.77 11.17
N LEU A 187 2.38 -7.97 11.09
CA LEU A 187 1.64 -9.17 10.69
C LEU A 187 0.51 -9.47 11.69
N ALA A 188 0.77 -9.42 12.99
CA ALA A 188 -0.24 -9.68 14.02
C ALA A 188 -1.46 -8.76 13.84
N HIS A 189 -1.25 -7.46 13.60
CA HIS A 189 -2.34 -6.53 13.31
C HIS A 189 -3.01 -6.76 11.94
N ASP A 190 -2.26 -7.17 10.93
CA ASP A 190 -2.86 -7.55 9.64
C ASP A 190 -3.76 -8.79 9.82
N LEU A 191 -3.35 -9.78 10.61
CA LEU A 191 -4.14 -10.98 10.92
C LEU A 191 -5.35 -10.65 11.81
N GLU A 192 -5.22 -9.75 12.80
CA GLU A 192 -6.34 -9.24 13.59
C GLU A 192 -7.42 -8.60 12.66
N TYR A 193 -7.00 -7.75 11.71
CA TYR A 193 -7.91 -7.20 10.73
C TYR A 193 -8.58 -8.30 9.87
N ILE A 194 -7.83 -9.29 9.41
CA ILE A 194 -8.34 -10.38 8.58
C ILE A 194 -9.38 -11.20 9.36
N ALA A 195 -9.14 -11.49 10.65
CA ALA A 195 -10.05 -12.24 11.49
C ALA A 195 -11.34 -11.45 11.79
N ASP A 196 -11.22 -10.17 12.14
CA ASP A 196 -12.33 -9.33 12.64
C ASP A 196 -12.95 -8.44 11.56
N ARG A 197 -12.55 -8.61 10.27
CA ARG A 197 -13.00 -7.75 9.18
C ARG A 197 -14.52 -7.69 9.10
N SER A 198 -15.02 -6.46 9.19
CA SER A 198 -16.42 -6.12 9.18
C SER A 198 -16.60 -4.73 8.58
N VAL A 199 -17.83 -4.40 8.18
CA VAL A 199 -18.16 -3.05 7.68
C VAL A 199 -17.84 -1.98 8.71
N THR A 200 -18.11 -2.24 9.99
CA THR A 200 -17.80 -1.31 11.09
C THR A 200 -16.32 -1.09 11.23
N LEU A 201 -15.50 -2.15 11.23
CA LEU A 201 -14.04 -2.05 11.34
C LEU A 201 -13.46 -1.32 10.11
N TYR A 202 -13.97 -1.61 8.91
CA TYR A 202 -13.58 -0.94 7.67
C TYR A 202 -13.75 0.58 7.78
N PHE A 203 -14.92 1.08 8.20
CA PHE A 203 -15.14 2.52 8.37
C PHE A 203 -14.32 3.12 9.52
N ARG A 204 -14.11 2.40 10.62
CA ARG A 204 -13.23 2.85 11.71
C ARG A 204 -11.80 3.10 11.21
N VAL A 205 -11.23 2.19 10.43
CA VAL A 205 -9.88 2.33 9.87
C VAL A 205 -9.82 3.49 8.88
N MET A 206 -10.85 3.67 8.04
CA MET A 206 -10.95 4.81 7.11
C MET A 206 -10.97 6.14 7.87
N LEU A 207 -11.81 6.27 8.90
CA LEU A 207 -11.92 7.49 9.71
C LEU A 207 -10.61 7.79 10.46
N ALA A 208 -9.98 6.77 11.04
CA ALA A 208 -8.68 6.92 11.69
C ALA A 208 -7.60 7.40 10.70
N THR A 209 -7.63 6.89 9.47
CA THR A 209 -6.72 7.32 8.40
C THR A 209 -6.99 8.76 7.98
N ALA A 210 -8.25 9.13 7.73
CA ALA A 210 -8.63 10.49 7.36
C ALA A 210 -8.20 11.49 8.46
N TRP A 211 -8.44 11.16 9.73
CA TRP A 211 -8.00 11.97 10.86
C TRP A 211 -6.48 12.13 10.93
N ARG A 212 -5.73 11.06 10.68
CA ARG A 212 -4.27 11.09 10.62
C ARG A 212 -3.76 11.99 9.49
N ILE A 213 -4.36 11.90 8.29
CA ILE A 213 -4.01 12.73 7.14
C ILE A 213 -4.30 14.20 7.45
N LEU A 214 -5.50 14.52 7.97
CA LEU A 214 -5.86 15.89 8.36
C LEU A 214 -4.89 16.49 9.37
N ARG A 215 -4.52 15.72 10.40
CA ARG A 215 -3.52 16.16 11.39
C ARG A 215 -2.14 16.41 10.76
N ARG A 216 -1.71 15.59 9.80
CA ARG A 216 -0.44 15.79 9.07
C ARG A 216 -0.48 17.04 8.21
N CYS A 217 -1.55 17.24 7.45
CA CYS A 217 -1.74 18.43 6.64
C CYS A 217 -1.75 19.71 7.50
N ALA A 218 -2.47 19.71 8.62
CA ALA A 218 -2.51 20.84 9.54
C ALA A 218 -1.12 21.13 10.14
N ARG A 219 -0.34 20.13 10.54
CA ARG A 219 1.03 20.32 11.03
C ARG A 219 1.96 20.86 9.94
N ALA A 220 1.86 20.34 8.72
CA ALA A 220 2.64 20.82 7.59
C ALA A 220 2.34 22.30 7.28
N ALA A 221 1.07 22.69 7.32
CA ALA A 221 0.66 24.10 7.14
C ALA A 221 1.20 25.04 8.24
N LEU A 222 1.41 24.51 9.47
CA LEU A 222 1.96 25.25 10.61
C LEU A 222 3.50 25.23 10.65
N GLY A 223 4.18 24.71 9.61
CA GLY A 223 5.65 24.62 9.55
C GLY A 223 6.29 23.68 10.59
N ARG A 224 5.48 22.83 11.25
CA ARG A 224 6.00 21.85 12.24
C ARG A 224 6.50 20.61 11.53
N PRO A 225 7.69 20.09 11.89
CA PRO A 225 8.19 18.84 11.29
C PRO A 225 7.17 17.72 11.53
N ALA A 226 6.95 16.91 10.49
CA ALA A 226 6.17 15.68 10.62
C ALA A 226 6.90 14.76 11.59
N THR A 227 6.39 14.62 12.82
CA THR A 227 6.83 13.51 13.68
C THR A 227 6.47 12.21 13.00
N VAL A 228 7.48 11.42 12.74
CA VAL A 228 7.44 10.07 12.13
C VAL A 228 6.58 9.13 12.94
#